data_6d80d333b21e4a05e115600a7294be71
#
_entry.id   6d80d333b21e4a05e115600a7294be71
#
_cell.length_a   1.000
_cell.length_b   1.000
_cell.length_c   1.000
_cell.angle_alpha   90.00
_cell.angle_beta   90.00
_cell.angle_gamma   90.00
#
_symmetry.space_group_name_H-M   'P 1'
#
loop_
_entity.id
_entity.type
_entity.pdbx_description
1 polymer ?
#
loop_
_entity_poly.entity_id
_entity_poly.type
_entity_poly.pdbx_seq_one_letter_code
_entity_poly.pdbx_strand_id
1 'polypeptide(L)'
;MPAKKKPAAKNAKTLKPKIMPAPKLDPRAAVKELSTVRDFIRYGVSKFQRADLFYGHGTFSPFDEAVFAVLEGLRLPIDQLEPYYDAKLLATEKKHLADIIEKRITTRKPLAYVLNKTYLQGQPFYVDERVIVPRSYIADLLFGDVTNNGGLPLIEDPSAVESVLDLCCGSGCLAILAANLFPFAEVDAVDLSKDALEVAKINVAASDHRDRLHLFNGDLFAPLKGKKYDFIITNPPYVDAELMEGMPPEYYHEPQMALGSGNDGLDITHRILKEAPKHLNEGGHIICEIGYGRDLLEAAYPETAFLWLDTENSEGEVFWLSREQLV
;
A
#
# COMPACT_ATOMS: atom_id res chain seq x y z
N MET A 1 -29.96 14.78 -62.69
CA MET A 1 -30.60 14.13 -61.49
C MET A 1 -30.24 14.89 -60.26
N PRO A 2 -31.15 15.45 -59.46
CA PRO A 2 -30.83 16.26 -58.31
C PRO A 2 -30.53 15.40 -57.08
N ALA A 3 -29.50 15.81 -56.30
CA ALA A 3 -29.01 15.16 -55.08
C ALA A 3 -30.05 15.19 -53.96
N LYS A 4 -30.38 14.04 -53.38
CA LYS A 4 -31.25 13.91 -52.20
C LYS A 4 -30.54 14.43 -50.95
N LYS A 5 -31.09 15.47 -50.33
CA LYS A 5 -30.69 15.96 -48.99
C LYS A 5 -31.03 14.92 -47.92
N LYS A 6 -30.03 14.53 -47.12
CA LYS A 6 -30.22 13.73 -45.90
C LYS A 6 -30.99 14.57 -44.85
N PRO A 7 -31.92 13.99 -44.10
CA PRO A 7 -32.62 14.71 -43.04
C PRO A 7 -31.67 14.91 -41.82
N ALA A 8 -31.72 16.10 -41.24
CA ALA A 8 -30.98 16.47 -40.04
C ALA A 8 -31.45 15.64 -38.85
N ALA A 9 -30.52 15.00 -38.15
CA ALA A 9 -30.79 14.29 -36.90
C ALA A 9 -31.25 15.31 -35.83
N LYS A 10 -32.49 15.17 -35.37
CA LYS A 10 -33.00 15.93 -34.23
C LYS A 10 -32.19 15.54 -32.97
N ASN A 11 -31.54 16.53 -32.36
CA ASN A 11 -30.90 16.41 -31.04
C ASN A 11 -31.92 15.89 -30.00
N ALA A 12 -31.87 14.63 -29.69
CA ALA A 12 -32.53 14.07 -28.52
C ALA A 12 -31.80 14.59 -27.29
N LYS A 13 -32.37 15.59 -26.62
CA LYS A 13 -31.93 15.96 -25.27
C LYS A 13 -32.13 14.75 -24.36
N THR A 14 -31.04 14.05 -24.00
CA THR A 14 -31.04 13.04 -22.95
C THR A 14 -31.46 13.75 -21.65
N LEU A 15 -32.69 13.54 -21.23
CA LEU A 15 -33.20 13.95 -19.93
C LEU A 15 -32.41 13.12 -18.86
N LYS A 16 -31.44 13.75 -18.22
CA LYS A 16 -30.84 13.16 -17.01
C LYS A 16 -31.95 13.04 -15.96
N PRO A 17 -32.14 11.86 -15.34
CA PRO A 17 -33.14 11.70 -14.29
C PRO A 17 -32.89 12.73 -13.18
N LYS A 18 -33.95 13.39 -12.73
CA LYS A 18 -33.91 14.37 -11.65
C LYS A 18 -33.80 13.61 -10.34
N ILE A 19 -32.57 13.29 -9.93
CA ILE A 19 -32.30 12.63 -8.67
C ILE A 19 -32.60 13.64 -7.55
N MET A 20 -33.44 13.25 -6.59
CA MET A 20 -33.71 14.08 -5.41
C MET A 20 -32.41 14.27 -4.63
N PRO A 21 -32.08 15.51 -4.21
CA PRO A 21 -30.89 15.74 -3.41
C PRO A 21 -31.01 15.01 -2.07
N ALA A 22 -29.98 14.29 -1.69
CA ALA A 22 -29.93 13.63 -0.40
C ALA A 22 -29.92 14.69 0.74
N PRO A 23 -30.51 14.39 1.91
CA PRO A 23 -30.55 15.33 3.05
C PRO A 23 -29.14 15.70 3.50
N LYS A 24 -28.93 16.95 3.97
CA LYS A 24 -27.65 17.35 4.57
C LYS A 24 -27.36 16.52 5.82
N LEU A 25 -26.10 16.08 5.95
CA LEU A 25 -25.62 15.34 7.12
C LEU A 25 -24.78 16.29 7.99
N ASP A 26 -25.38 16.74 9.10
CA ASP A 26 -24.72 17.62 10.07
C ASP A 26 -23.99 16.76 11.12
N PRO A 27 -22.66 16.95 11.35
CA PRO A 27 -21.92 16.25 12.37
C PRO A 27 -22.48 16.44 13.79
N ARG A 28 -23.02 17.63 14.09
CA ARG A 28 -23.62 17.93 15.40
C ARG A 28 -24.91 17.13 15.62
N ALA A 29 -25.74 17.00 14.57
CA ALA A 29 -26.93 16.16 14.63
C ALA A 29 -26.54 14.68 14.78
N ALA A 30 -25.50 14.22 14.08
CA ALA A 30 -24.99 12.85 14.21
C ALA A 30 -24.58 12.54 15.66
N VAL A 31 -23.80 13.41 16.31
CA VAL A 31 -23.38 13.24 17.71
C VAL A 31 -24.57 13.19 18.65
N LYS A 32 -25.63 13.97 18.38
CA LYS A 32 -26.83 14.03 19.23
C LYS A 32 -27.76 12.83 19.05
N GLU A 33 -28.00 12.43 17.79
CA GLU A 33 -29.10 11.53 17.43
C GLU A 33 -28.66 10.08 17.22
N LEU A 34 -27.43 9.83 16.75
CA LEU A 34 -26.90 8.49 16.56
C LEU A 34 -26.48 7.88 17.89
N SER A 35 -26.53 6.55 17.99
CA SER A 35 -26.35 5.88 19.27
C SER A 35 -25.39 4.71 19.26
N THR A 36 -25.24 4.00 18.12
CA THR A 36 -24.50 2.74 18.04
C THR A 36 -23.32 2.83 17.10
N VAL A 37 -22.42 1.83 17.18
CA VAL A 37 -21.32 1.61 16.22
C VAL A 37 -21.88 1.54 14.79
N ARG A 38 -22.92 0.75 14.55
CA ARG A 38 -23.61 0.63 13.26
C ARG A 38 -24.11 1.97 12.71
N ASP A 39 -24.66 2.81 13.55
CA ASP A 39 -25.14 4.14 13.16
C ASP A 39 -24.00 5.00 12.62
N PHE A 40 -22.83 4.97 13.29
CA PHE A 40 -21.66 5.75 12.88
C PHE A 40 -21.00 5.19 11.63
N ILE A 41 -20.95 3.87 11.43
CA ILE A 41 -20.50 3.26 10.17
C ILE A 41 -21.40 3.72 9.02
N ARG A 42 -22.74 3.55 9.15
CA ARG A 42 -23.69 4.02 8.15
C ARG A 42 -23.55 5.52 7.88
N TYR A 43 -23.33 6.33 8.91
CA TYR A 43 -23.11 7.78 8.79
C TYR A 43 -21.82 8.06 8.00
N GLY A 44 -20.71 7.40 8.35
CA GLY A 44 -19.42 7.50 7.67
C GLY A 44 -19.53 7.16 6.20
N VAL A 45 -20.12 6.01 5.85
CA VAL A 45 -20.39 5.60 4.46
C VAL A 45 -21.14 6.70 3.69
N SER A 46 -22.22 7.23 4.28
CA SER A 46 -23.02 8.27 3.63
C SER A 46 -22.25 9.57 3.42
N LYS A 47 -21.36 9.92 4.35
CA LYS A 47 -20.51 11.11 4.25
C LYS A 47 -19.40 10.93 3.22
N PHE A 48 -18.71 9.81 3.23
CA PHE A 48 -17.61 9.50 2.32
C PHE A 48 -18.07 9.41 0.86
N GLN A 49 -19.19 8.72 0.58
CA GLN A 49 -19.77 8.67 -0.76
C GLN A 49 -20.11 10.06 -1.32
N ARG A 50 -20.59 10.99 -0.47
CA ARG A 50 -20.94 12.35 -0.91
C ARG A 50 -19.73 13.23 -1.16
N ALA A 51 -18.62 12.92 -0.50
CA ALA A 51 -17.38 13.67 -0.63
C ALA A 51 -16.58 13.24 -1.87
N ASP A 52 -17.02 12.19 -2.57
CA ASP A 52 -16.36 11.64 -3.76
C ASP A 52 -14.85 11.41 -3.49
N LEU A 53 -14.58 10.68 -2.41
CA LEU A 53 -13.23 10.37 -1.97
C LEU A 53 -12.66 9.22 -2.81
N PHE A 54 -11.36 9.25 -3.02
CA PHE A 54 -10.64 8.12 -3.60
C PHE A 54 -10.22 7.14 -2.50
N TYR A 55 -10.33 5.84 -2.78
CA TYR A 55 -9.92 4.72 -1.93
C TYR A 55 -8.78 3.97 -2.63
N GLY A 56 -7.85 3.40 -1.90
CA GLY A 56 -6.64 2.75 -2.42
C GLY A 56 -5.45 2.89 -1.48
N HIS A 57 -5.72 3.43 -0.28
CA HIS A 57 -4.72 3.62 0.77
C HIS A 57 -5.04 2.69 1.96
N GLY A 58 -5.12 1.37 1.69
CA GLY A 58 -5.44 0.35 2.68
C GLY A 58 -6.94 0.06 2.87
N THR A 59 -7.81 0.76 2.16
CA THR A 59 -9.27 0.51 2.09
C THR A 59 -9.72 0.59 0.63
N PHE A 60 -10.78 -0.16 0.26
CA PHE A 60 -11.23 -0.26 -1.13
C PHE A 60 -12.62 0.33 -1.37
N SER A 61 -13.34 0.67 -0.31
CA SER A 61 -14.70 1.20 -0.41
C SER A 61 -15.03 2.18 0.72
N PRO A 62 -16.10 3.00 0.55
CA PRO A 62 -16.62 3.84 1.63
C PRO A 62 -17.02 3.05 2.87
N PHE A 63 -17.42 1.78 2.70
CA PHE A 63 -17.81 0.92 3.81
C PHE A 63 -16.58 0.46 4.60
N ASP A 64 -15.55 -0.06 3.92
CA ASP A 64 -14.32 -0.51 4.57
C ASP A 64 -13.66 0.64 5.33
N GLU A 65 -13.61 1.84 4.71
CA GLU A 65 -13.03 3.01 5.34
C GLU A 65 -13.85 3.51 6.54
N ALA A 66 -15.19 3.41 6.48
CA ALA A 66 -16.05 3.76 7.61
C ALA A 66 -15.92 2.76 8.77
N VAL A 67 -15.78 1.47 8.46
CA VAL A 67 -15.50 0.42 9.46
C VAL A 67 -14.15 0.68 10.12
N PHE A 68 -13.11 0.92 9.30
CA PHE A 68 -11.77 1.24 9.80
C PHE A 68 -11.76 2.48 10.70
N ALA A 69 -12.43 3.57 10.27
CA ALA A 69 -12.55 4.79 11.05
C ALA A 69 -13.18 4.56 12.44
N VAL A 70 -14.23 3.74 12.49
CA VAL A 70 -14.99 3.50 13.71
C VAL A 70 -14.25 2.53 14.63
N LEU A 71 -13.79 1.39 14.12
CA LEU A 71 -13.11 0.40 14.97
C LEU A 71 -11.80 0.96 15.51
N GLU A 72 -10.96 1.55 14.66
CA GLU A 72 -9.69 2.11 15.11
C GLU A 72 -9.88 3.35 15.99
N GLY A 73 -10.85 4.21 15.66
CA GLY A 73 -11.20 5.37 16.48
C GLY A 73 -11.67 4.99 17.90
N LEU A 74 -12.25 3.81 18.07
CA LEU A 74 -12.67 3.25 19.35
C LEU A 74 -11.63 2.31 19.99
N ARG A 75 -10.49 2.03 19.29
CA ARG A 75 -9.50 1.04 19.69
C ARG A 75 -10.08 -0.37 19.87
N LEU A 76 -11.00 -0.75 18.99
CA LEU A 76 -11.57 -2.09 18.91
C LEU A 76 -10.73 -2.96 17.95
N PRO A 77 -10.75 -4.30 18.10
CA PRO A 77 -10.10 -5.21 17.17
C PRO A 77 -10.63 -4.98 15.72
N ILE A 78 -9.71 -4.79 14.78
CA ILE A 78 -10.05 -4.40 13.42
C ILE A 78 -10.79 -5.49 12.63
N ASP A 79 -10.61 -6.74 13.01
CA ASP A 79 -11.19 -7.95 12.43
C ASP A 79 -12.49 -8.42 13.11
N GLN A 80 -12.96 -7.70 14.14
CA GLN A 80 -14.08 -8.13 14.99
C GLN A 80 -15.19 -7.08 15.05
N LEU A 81 -15.85 -6.81 13.94
CA LEU A 81 -16.93 -5.82 13.91
C LEU A 81 -18.23 -6.34 14.57
N GLU A 82 -18.61 -7.59 14.29
CA GLU A 82 -19.94 -8.14 14.65
C GLU A 82 -20.28 -8.03 16.14
N PRO A 83 -19.38 -8.35 17.08
CA PRO A 83 -19.68 -8.26 18.52
C PRO A 83 -20.02 -6.85 18.99
N TYR A 84 -19.58 -5.84 18.27
CA TYR A 84 -19.71 -4.43 18.65
C TYR A 84 -20.80 -3.67 17.87
N TYR A 85 -21.42 -4.28 16.87
CA TYR A 85 -22.33 -3.62 15.93
C TYR A 85 -23.42 -2.77 16.61
N ASP A 86 -24.08 -3.34 17.62
CA ASP A 86 -25.18 -2.68 18.33
C ASP A 86 -24.74 -2.04 19.67
N ALA A 87 -23.43 -2.00 19.92
CA ALA A 87 -22.88 -1.35 21.11
C ALA A 87 -23.18 0.16 21.09
N LYS A 88 -23.66 0.67 22.23
CA LYS A 88 -23.94 2.09 22.41
C LYS A 88 -22.66 2.87 22.67
N LEU A 89 -22.58 4.03 22.05
CA LEU A 89 -21.44 4.94 22.13
C LEU A 89 -21.65 6.01 23.20
N LEU A 90 -20.60 6.33 23.93
CA LEU A 90 -20.56 7.48 24.83
C LEU A 90 -20.56 8.79 24.01
N ALA A 91 -20.97 9.89 24.61
CA ALA A 91 -20.98 11.19 23.94
C ALA A 91 -19.59 11.64 23.44
N THR A 92 -18.53 11.31 24.20
CA THR A 92 -17.15 11.58 23.85
C THR A 92 -16.68 10.74 22.64
N GLU A 93 -17.06 9.46 22.58
CA GLU A 93 -16.76 8.56 21.46
C GLU A 93 -17.45 9.03 20.17
N LYS A 94 -18.73 9.37 20.26
CA LYS A 94 -19.51 9.91 19.13
C LYS A 94 -18.87 11.18 18.55
N LYS A 95 -18.42 12.09 19.44
CA LYS A 95 -17.72 13.30 19.01
C LYS A 95 -16.41 12.96 18.32
N HIS A 96 -15.61 12.07 18.89
CA HIS A 96 -14.33 11.65 18.35
C HIS A 96 -14.48 11.01 16.94
N LEU A 97 -15.45 10.11 16.77
CA LEU A 97 -15.76 9.50 15.48
C LEU A 97 -16.23 10.52 14.44
N ALA A 98 -17.09 11.46 14.83
CA ALA A 98 -17.51 12.53 13.94
C ALA A 98 -16.33 13.41 13.51
N ASP A 99 -15.41 13.73 14.42
CA ASP A 99 -14.20 14.52 14.14
C ASP A 99 -13.25 13.78 13.16
N ILE A 100 -13.07 12.46 13.31
CA ILE A 100 -12.29 11.63 12.36
C ILE A 100 -12.90 11.68 10.96
N ILE A 101 -14.22 11.42 10.84
CA ILE A 101 -14.95 11.43 9.57
C ILE A 101 -14.85 12.80 8.88
N GLU A 102 -15.07 13.89 9.62
CA GLU A 102 -14.96 15.24 9.08
C GLU A 102 -13.53 15.60 8.68
N LYS A 103 -12.53 15.19 9.46
CA LYS A 103 -11.11 15.41 9.13
C LYS A 103 -10.74 14.72 7.82
N ARG A 104 -11.15 13.45 7.61
CA ARG A 104 -10.93 12.71 6.38
C ARG A 104 -11.51 13.44 5.16
N ILE A 105 -12.74 13.93 5.27
CA ILE A 105 -13.45 14.61 4.19
C ILE A 105 -12.83 15.98 3.89
N THR A 106 -12.61 16.79 4.93
CA THR A 106 -12.18 18.18 4.76
C THR A 106 -10.73 18.30 4.29
N THR A 107 -9.87 17.40 4.73
CA THR A 107 -8.45 17.40 4.34
C THR A 107 -8.15 16.54 3.13
N ARG A 108 -9.02 15.59 2.78
CA ARG A 108 -8.79 14.51 1.80
C ARG A 108 -7.58 13.61 2.12
N LYS A 109 -6.96 13.76 3.29
CA LYS A 109 -5.87 12.86 3.69
C LYS A 109 -6.36 11.42 3.76
N PRO A 110 -5.60 10.43 3.26
CA PRO A 110 -5.86 9.02 3.55
C PRO A 110 -6.19 8.78 5.01
N LEU A 111 -7.18 7.93 5.29
CA LEU A 111 -7.62 7.70 6.66
C LEU A 111 -6.49 7.16 7.55
N ALA A 112 -5.58 6.37 6.97
CA ALA A 112 -4.38 5.87 7.65
C ALA A 112 -3.54 7.01 8.27
N TYR A 113 -3.40 8.16 7.59
CA TYR A 113 -2.70 9.33 8.14
C TYR A 113 -3.53 10.11 9.15
N VAL A 114 -4.87 10.11 9.00
CA VAL A 114 -5.75 10.74 10.01
C VAL A 114 -5.64 10.01 11.34
N LEU A 115 -5.47 8.67 11.30
CA LEU A 115 -5.38 7.79 12.46
C LEU A 115 -3.93 7.50 12.89
N ASN A 116 -2.94 7.85 12.05
CA ASN A 116 -1.53 7.46 12.16
C ASN A 116 -1.35 5.94 12.31
N LYS A 117 -2.15 5.16 11.58
CA LYS A 117 -2.15 3.71 11.66
C LYS A 117 -2.66 3.07 10.38
N THR A 118 -2.06 1.98 10.01
CA THR A 118 -2.49 1.08 8.94
C THR A 118 -2.24 -0.35 9.34
N TYR A 119 -2.75 -1.30 8.55
CA TYR A 119 -2.52 -2.73 8.74
C TYR A 119 -1.98 -3.36 7.46
N LEU A 120 -1.01 -4.25 7.61
CA LEU A 120 -0.50 -5.08 6.54
C LEU A 120 -0.30 -6.49 7.09
N GLN A 121 -0.87 -7.51 6.46
CA GLN A 121 -0.92 -8.89 6.97
C GLN A 121 -1.43 -8.98 8.42
N GLY A 122 -2.47 -8.21 8.76
CA GLY A 122 -3.06 -8.17 10.11
C GLY A 122 -2.18 -7.48 11.16
N GLN A 123 -0.95 -7.09 10.82
CA GLN A 123 -0.03 -6.39 11.73
C GLN A 123 -0.23 -4.88 11.64
N PRO A 124 -0.35 -4.16 12.78
CA PRO A 124 -0.47 -2.71 12.81
C PRO A 124 0.88 -2.02 12.58
N PHE A 125 0.87 -0.92 11.80
CA PHE A 125 2.02 -0.06 11.56
C PHE A 125 1.64 1.41 11.74
N TYR A 126 2.56 2.18 12.33
CA TYR A 126 2.48 3.64 12.35
C TYR A 126 2.79 4.19 10.96
N VAL A 127 2.00 5.16 10.50
CA VAL A 127 2.22 5.88 9.26
C VAL A 127 1.81 7.35 9.38
N ASP A 128 2.50 8.21 8.64
CA ASP A 128 2.13 9.60 8.39
C ASP A 128 2.64 10.03 7.00
N GLU A 129 2.50 11.29 6.65
CA GLU A 129 2.78 11.80 5.30
C GLU A 129 4.27 11.73 4.88
N ARG A 130 5.15 11.23 5.74
CA ARG A 130 6.58 10.99 5.41
C ARG A 130 6.82 9.70 4.64
N VAL A 131 5.84 8.79 4.61
CA VAL A 131 5.89 7.50 3.92
C VAL A 131 4.61 7.25 3.13
N ILE A 132 4.64 6.41 2.10
CA ILE A 132 3.40 5.92 1.50
C ILE A 132 2.61 5.06 2.50
N VAL A 133 1.29 4.98 2.34
CA VAL A 133 0.49 3.98 3.07
C VAL A 133 0.85 2.60 2.54
N PRO A 134 1.37 1.67 3.39
CA PRO A 134 1.76 0.33 2.96
C PRO A 134 0.62 -0.44 2.28
N ARG A 135 0.88 -0.95 1.07
CA ARG A 135 -0.09 -1.67 0.22
C ARG A 135 0.58 -2.61 -0.78
N SER A 136 1.79 -3.08 -0.47
CA SER A 136 2.58 -3.93 -1.36
C SER A 136 2.00 -5.34 -1.46
N TYR A 137 1.87 -5.84 -2.69
CA TYR A 137 1.52 -7.23 -3.00
C TYR A 137 2.59 -8.22 -2.54
N ILE A 138 3.84 -7.77 -2.40
CA ILE A 138 4.91 -8.59 -1.82
C ILE A 138 4.53 -9.10 -0.44
N ALA A 139 3.78 -8.33 0.36
CA ALA A 139 3.35 -8.76 1.68
C ALA A 139 2.45 -10.02 1.62
N ASP A 140 1.54 -10.09 0.63
CA ASP A 140 0.69 -11.27 0.43
C ASP A 140 1.52 -12.46 -0.06
N LEU A 141 2.44 -12.22 -1.00
CA LEU A 141 3.32 -13.24 -1.56
C LEU A 141 4.30 -13.82 -0.54
N LEU A 142 4.82 -13.02 0.38
CA LEU A 142 5.73 -13.49 1.43
C LEU A 142 5.08 -14.58 2.29
N PHE A 143 3.82 -14.42 2.67
CA PHE A 143 3.07 -15.38 3.47
C PHE A 143 2.32 -16.43 2.63
N GLY A 144 2.28 -16.25 1.32
CA GLY A 144 1.74 -17.16 0.31
C GLY A 144 2.85 -17.92 -0.41
N ASP A 145 3.07 -17.60 -1.68
CA ASP A 145 3.91 -18.33 -2.63
C ASP A 145 5.38 -18.45 -2.23
N VAL A 146 5.90 -17.47 -1.49
CA VAL A 146 7.30 -17.48 -1.08
C VAL A 146 7.58 -18.57 -0.04
N THR A 147 6.70 -18.71 0.97
CA THR A 147 6.99 -19.60 2.11
C THR A 147 5.93 -20.67 2.40
N ASN A 148 4.69 -20.52 1.91
CA ASN A 148 3.61 -21.45 2.25
C ASN A 148 2.48 -21.44 1.22
N ASN A 149 2.67 -22.03 0.07
CA ASN A 149 1.70 -21.94 -1.03
C ASN A 149 0.73 -23.13 -1.16
N GLY A 150 0.59 -24.01 -0.19
CA GLY A 150 -0.19 -25.26 -0.39
C GLY A 150 0.34 -26.12 -1.55
N GLY A 151 1.46 -25.72 -2.18
CA GLY A 151 2.24 -26.35 -3.23
C GLY A 151 3.72 -26.40 -2.87
N LEU A 152 4.61 -26.11 -3.85
CA LEU A 152 6.04 -25.97 -3.60
C LEU A 152 6.36 -24.50 -3.33
N PRO A 153 6.77 -24.12 -2.10
CA PRO A 153 7.17 -22.75 -1.81
C PRO A 153 8.46 -22.37 -2.55
N LEU A 154 8.64 -21.09 -2.87
CA LEU A 154 9.87 -20.59 -3.51
C LEU A 154 11.08 -20.65 -2.56
N ILE A 155 10.85 -20.51 -1.26
CA ILE A 155 11.81 -20.75 -0.17
C ILE A 155 11.30 -21.92 0.66
N GLU A 156 11.92 -23.10 0.47
CA GLU A 156 11.49 -24.34 1.13
C GLU A 156 11.70 -24.31 2.66
N ASP A 157 12.79 -23.70 3.10
CA ASP A 157 13.13 -23.59 4.52
C ASP A 157 13.41 -22.14 4.91
N PRO A 158 12.43 -21.42 5.44
CA PRO A 158 12.62 -20.05 5.95
C PRO A 158 13.70 -19.95 7.04
N SER A 159 14.01 -21.02 7.75
CA SER A 159 15.05 -21.02 8.80
C SER A 159 16.47 -21.05 8.22
N ALA A 160 16.62 -21.40 6.95
CA ALA A 160 17.91 -21.37 6.25
C ALA A 160 18.28 -19.97 5.72
N VAL A 161 17.34 -19.03 5.71
CA VAL A 161 17.61 -17.64 5.32
C VAL A 161 18.24 -16.90 6.50
N GLU A 162 19.51 -16.50 6.34
CA GLU A 162 20.29 -15.84 7.39
C GLU A 162 20.41 -14.32 7.20
N SER A 163 20.13 -13.82 5.97
CA SER A 163 20.29 -12.40 5.64
C SER A 163 19.25 -11.92 4.64
N VAL A 164 18.52 -10.85 5.00
CA VAL A 164 17.49 -10.22 4.16
C VAL A 164 17.77 -8.73 4.01
N LEU A 165 17.51 -8.20 2.84
CA LEU A 165 17.57 -6.78 2.54
C LEU A 165 16.21 -6.30 2.07
N ASP A 166 15.69 -5.23 2.68
CA ASP A 166 14.54 -4.44 2.19
C ASP A 166 15.04 -3.13 1.61
N LEU A 167 14.98 -2.98 0.26
CA LEU A 167 15.33 -1.74 -0.44
C LEU A 167 14.11 -0.86 -0.67
N CYS A 168 14.27 0.45 -0.51
CA CYS A 168 13.18 1.42 -0.54
C CYS A 168 12.15 1.12 0.56
N CYS A 169 12.64 0.86 1.78
CA CYS A 169 11.85 0.27 2.86
C CYS A 169 10.72 1.15 3.40
N GLY A 170 10.71 2.46 3.10
CA GLY A 170 9.67 3.39 3.54
C GLY A 170 9.45 3.35 5.05
N SER A 171 8.27 2.88 5.46
CA SER A 171 7.90 2.71 6.87
C SER A 171 8.50 1.47 7.55
N GLY A 172 9.29 0.66 6.83
CA GLY A 172 9.91 -0.57 7.32
C GLY A 172 8.95 -1.76 7.43
N CYS A 173 7.77 -1.69 6.82
CA CYS A 173 6.77 -2.75 6.94
C CYS A 173 7.25 -4.09 6.36
N LEU A 174 7.79 -4.09 5.14
CA LEU A 174 8.28 -5.33 4.51
C LEU A 174 9.47 -5.92 5.27
N ALA A 175 10.40 -5.09 5.76
CA ALA A 175 11.50 -5.53 6.62
C ALA A 175 11.00 -6.23 7.89
N ILE A 176 9.97 -5.68 8.56
CA ILE A 176 9.39 -6.27 9.77
C ILE A 176 8.64 -7.57 9.43
N LEU A 177 7.88 -7.62 8.34
CA LEU A 177 7.22 -8.84 7.89
C LEU A 177 8.22 -9.93 7.51
N ALA A 178 9.32 -9.58 6.85
CA ALA A 178 10.41 -10.50 6.57
C ALA A 178 11.07 -11.02 7.87
N ALA A 179 11.28 -10.15 8.86
CA ALA A 179 11.79 -10.56 10.15
C ALA A 179 10.87 -11.52 10.91
N ASN A 180 9.54 -11.40 10.76
CA ASN A 180 8.58 -12.38 11.29
C ASN A 180 8.74 -13.75 10.62
N LEU A 181 9.01 -13.74 9.32
CA LEU A 181 8.97 -14.93 8.48
C LEU A 181 10.29 -15.72 8.52
N PHE A 182 11.41 -15.01 8.58
CA PHE A 182 12.78 -15.55 8.60
C PHE A 182 13.39 -15.43 9.99
N PRO A 183 13.21 -16.44 10.87
CA PRO A 183 13.46 -16.31 12.31
C PRO A 183 14.93 -16.09 12.67
N PHE A 184 15.85 -16.51 11.81
CA PHE A 184 17.30 -16.42 12.05
C PHE A 184 17.98 -15.34 11.20
N ALA A 185 17.22 -14.64 10.32
CA ALA A 185 17.79 -13.65 9.45
C ALA A 185 18.12 -12.34 10.19
N GLU A 186 19.32 -11.79 9.93
CA GLU A 186 19.59 -10.37 10.09
C GLU A 186 18.93 -9.61 8.95
N VAL A 187 18.17 -8.56 9.24
CA VAL A 187 17.42 -7.80 8.25
C VAL A 187 17.97 -6.39 8.17
N ASP A 188 18.54 -6.05 7.03
CA ASP A 188 18.93 -4.68 6.71
C ASP A 188 17.79 -4.00 5.91
N ALA A 189 17.49 -2.75 6.23
CA ALA A 189 16.48 -1.97 5.51
C ALA A 189 17.06 -0.60 5.11
N VAL A 190 16.94 -0.26 3.85
CA VAL A 190 17.53 0.96 3.27
C VAL A 190 16.46 1.86 2.70
N ASP A 191 16.54 3.14 3.02
CA ASP A 191 15.76 4.17 2.35
C ASP A 191 16.58 5.44 2.08
N LEU A 192 16.28 6.09 0.96
CA LEU A 192 16.90 7.36 0.59
C LEU A 192 16.40 8.49 1.50
N SER A 193 15.13 8.44 1.91
CA SER A 193 14.47 9.43 2.75
C SER A 193 14.80 9.24 4.23
N LYS A 194 15.46 10.23 4.83
CA LYS A 194 15.66 10.25 6.29
C LYS A 194 14.34 10.32 7.06
N ASP A 195 13.36 11.04 6.50
CA ASP A 195 12.04 11.20 7.12
C ASP A 195 11.27 9.88 7.13
N ALA A 196 11.38 9.07 6.07
CA ALA A 196 10.82 7.72 6.02
C ALA A 196 11.48 6.82 7.08
N LEU A 197 12.79 6.89 7.25
CA LEU A 197 13.50 6.12 8.28
C LEU A 197 13.12 6.53 9.71
N GLU A 198 12.71 7.77 9.96
CA GLU A 198 12.16 8.14 11.27
C GLU A 198 10.81 7.43 11.54
N VAL A 199 9.99 7.20 10.52
CA VAL A 199 8.78 6.36 10.63
C VAL A 199 9.15 4.90 10.81
N ALA A 200 10.09 4.38 10.02
CA ALA A 200 10.60 3.01 10.15
C ALA A 200 11.13 2.73 11.57
N LYS A 201 11.87 3.65 12.18
CA LYS A 201 12.33 3.54 13.56
C LYS A 201 11.21 3.35 14.56
N ILE A 202 10.07 4.06 14.39
CA ILE A 202 8.89 3.91 15.26
C ILE A 202 8.36 2.48 15.14
N ASN A 203 8.21 1.96 13.90
CA ASN A 203 7.68 0.62 13.66
C ASN A 203 8.65 -0.47 14.17
N VAL A 204 9.93 -0.33 13.88
CA VAL A 204 10.96 -1.26 14.37
C VAL A 204 11.00 -1.29 15.89
N ALA A 205 10.94 -0.13 16.56
CA ALA A 205 10.93 -0.06 18.02
C ALA A 205 9.67 -0.71 18.65
N ALA A 206 8.55 -0.73 17.91
CA ALA A 206 7.30 -1.37 18.32
C ALA A 206 7.27 -2.87 18.00
N SER A 207 8.19 -3.39 17.17
CA SER A 207 8.30 -4.79 16.80
C SER A 207 9.15 -5.58 17.79
N ASP A 208 9.04 -6.92 17.74
CA ASP A 208 9.87 -7.83 18.53
C ASP A 208 11.25 -8.09 17.89
N HIS A 209 11.57 -7.43 16.76
CA HIS A 209 12.74 -7.72 15.94
C HIS A 209 13.82 -6.63 15.94
N ARG A 210 13.71 -5.65 16.84
CA ARG A 210 14.60 -4.48 16.92
C ARG A 210 16.08 -4.83 17.03
N ASP A 211 16.41 -6.00 17.57
CA ASP A 211 17.80 -6.41 17.83
C ASP A 211 18.48 -6.99 16.58
N ARG A 212 17.71 -7.38 15.54
CA ARG A 212 18.21 -7.96 14.29
C ARG A 212 17.70 -7.22 13.02
N LEU A 213 17.09 -6.03 13.18
CA LEU A 213 16.64 -5.19 12.07
C LEU A 213 17.41 -3.87 12.10
N HIS A 214 18.16 -3.59 11.04
CA HIS A 214 19.07 -2.47 10.93
C HIS A 214 18.66 -1.51 9.84
N LEU A 215 18.52 -0.22 10.18
CA LEU A 215 18.08 0.82 9.25
C LEU A 215 19.28 1.62 8.72
N PHE A 216 19.37 1.79 7.40
CA PHE A 216 20.42 2.53 6.73
C PHE A 216 19.83 3.64 5.86
N ASN A 217 20.41 4.84 5.96
CA ASN A 217 20.08 5.92 5.04
C ASN A 217 21.07 5.91 3.87
N GLY A 218 20.55 5.83 2.65
CA GLY A 218 21.36 5.87 1.45
C GLY A 218 20.58 5.56 0.18
N ASP A 219 21.27 5.74 -0.94
CA ASP A 219 20.73 5.48 -2.27
C ASP A 219 20.97 4.01 -2.63
N LEU A 220 19.92 3.22 -2.60
CA LEU A 220 19.91 1.77 -2.88
C LEU A 220 21.04 1.04 -2.12
N PHE A 221 21.95 0.39 -2.83
CA PHE A 221 23.03 -0.40 -2.26
C PHE A 221 24.22 0.42 -1.72
N ALA A 222 24.23 1.74 -1.92
CA ALA A 222 25.39 2.57 -1.56
C ALA A 222 25.88 2.45 -0.09
N PRO A 223 24.99 2.33 0.93
CA PRO A 223 25.42 2.16 2.32
C PRO A 223 25.86 0.73 2.67
N LEU A 224 25.69 -0.24 1.75
CA LEU A 224 25.82 -1.69 2.02
C LEU A 224 27.09 -2.31 1.41
N LYS A 225 28.18 -1.55 1.32
CA LYS A 225 29.42 -2.04 0.68
C LYS A 225 29.91 -3.35 1.27
N GLY A 226 30.06 -4.36 0.41
CA GLY A 226 30.57 -5.69 0.77
C GLY A 226 29.56 -6.62 1.46
N LYS A 227 28.34 -6.15 1.74
CA LYS A 227 27.26 -6.99 2.28
C LYS A 227 26.62 -7.78 1.13
N LYS A 228 26.21 -9.01 1.46
CA LYS A 228 25.45 -9.90 0.58
C LYS A 228 24.29 -10.50 1.36
N TYR A 229 23.23 -10.86 0.63
CA TYR A 229 21.97 -11.30 1.18
C TYR A 229 21.47 -12.58 0.51
N ASP A 230 20.79 -13.41 1.26
CA ASP A 230 20.10 -14.59 0.74
C ASP A 230 18.79 -14.17 0.04
N PHE A 231 18.21 -13.09 0.53
CA PHE A 231 16.96 -12.58 -0.03
C PHE A 231 16.92 -11.05 -0.07
N ILE A 232 16.58 -10.49 -1.22
CA ILE A 232 16.33 -9.06 -1.40
C ILE A 232 14.85 -8.86 -1.68
N ILE A 233 14.24 -7.95 -0.94
CA ILE A 233 12.84 -7.52 -1.09
C ILE A 233 12.87 -6.06 -1.49
N THR A 234 12.05 -5.66 -2.45
CA THR A 234 11.95 -4.24 -2.81
C THR A 234 10.61 -3.89 -3.44
N ASN A 235 10.01 -2.83 -2.93
CA ASN A 235 8.90 -2.13 -3.56
C ASN A 235 9.36 -0.69 -3.86
N PRO A 236 10.10 -0.48 -4.95
CA PRO A 236 10.65 0.82 -5.30
C PRO A 236 9.55 1.73 -5.86
N PRO A 237 9.78 3.03 -5.97
CA PRO A 237 8.94 3.90 -6.80
C PRO A 237 8.84 3.33 -8.23
N TYR A 238 7.59 3.22 -8.76
CA TYR A 238 7.35 2.64 -10.09
C TYR A 238 6.27 3.39 -10.89
N VAL A 239 5.77 4.51 -10.42
CA VAL A 239 4.76 5.28 -11.16
C VAL A 239 5.43 6.10 -12.24
N ASP A 240 4.93 5.99 -13.48
CA ASP A 240 5.40 6.79 -14.62
C ASP A 240 4.95 8.25 -14.53
N ALA A 241 5.58 9.11 -15.33
CA ALA A 241 5.34 10.55 -15.30
C ALA A 241 3.91 10.94 -15.71
N GLU A 242 3.26 10.20 -16.62
CA GLU A 242 1.90 10.48 -17.09
C GLU A 242 0.88 10.17 -15.99
N LEU A 243 1.01 9.02 -15.34
CA LEU A 243 0.16 8.64 -14.21
C LEU A 243 0.32 9.58 -13.02
N MET A 244 1.55 10.08 -12.76
CA MET A 244 1.81 11.05 -11.69
C MET A 244 1.00 12.35 -11.87
N GLU A 245 0.82 12.84 -13.11
CA GLU A 245 0.03 14.05 -13.39
C GLU A 245 -1.47 13.86 -13.16
N GLY A 246 -1.99 12.63 -13.31
CA GLY A 246 -3.40 12.30 -13.23
C GLY A 246 -3.89 11.74 -11.89
N MET A 247 -3.05 11.68 -10.87
CA MET A 247 -3.39 11.06 -9.60
C MET A 247 -4.54 11.75 -8.86
N PRO A 248 -5.41 10.96 -8.19
CA PRO A 248 -6.41 11.51 -7.27
C PRO A 248 -5.79 12.39 -6.18
N PRO A 249 -6.56 13.37 -5.65
CA PRO A 249 -6.05 14.31 -4.64
C PRO A 249 -5.46 13.67 -3.39
N GLU A 250 -5.90 12.49 -3.04
CA GLU A 250 -5.42 11.73 -1.88
C GLU A 250 -3.93 11.37 -1.99
N TYR A 251 -3.43 11.08 -3.20
CA TYR A 251 -2.03 10.75 -3.45
C TYR A 251 -1.05 11.92 -3.28
N TYR A 252 -1.55 13.17 -3.35
CA TYR A 252 -0.71 14.35 -3.09
C TYR A 252 -0.33 14.53 -1.61
N HIS A 253 -0.93 13.73 -0.73
CA HIS A 253 -0.52 13.64 0.67
C HIS A 253 0.62 12.64 0.90
N GLU A 254 0.91 11.79 -0.07
CA GLU A 254 2.04 10.86 -0.03
C GLU A 254 3.32 11.53 -0.56
N PRO A 255 4.51 11.11 -0.11
CA PRO A 255 5.78 11.66 -0.63
C PRO A 255 5.93 11.31 -2.11
N GLN A 256 5.99 12.30 -2.99
CA GLN A 256 6.05 12.11 -4.45
C GLN A 256 7.28 11.31 -4.88
N MET A 257 8.41 11.42 -4.15
CA MET A 257 9.63 10.66 -4.40
C MET A 257 9.48 9.16 -4.14
N ALA A 258 8.46 8.75 -3.39
CA ALA A 258 8.18 7.34 -3.12
C ALA A 258 7.17 6.74 -4.12
N LEU A 259 6.69 7.53 -5.09
CA LEU A 259 5.74 7.10 -6.12
C LEU A 259 6.41 7.07 -7.51
N GLY A 260 6.97 8.19 -7.95
CA GLY A 260 7.46 8.38 -9.32
C GLY A 260 8.84 7.82 -9.59
N SER A 261 9.04 7.19 -10.76
CA SER A 261 10.32 6.63 -11.21
C SER A 261 10.56 6.86 -12.71
N GLY A 262 10.89 8.08 -13.07
CA GLY A 262 11.21 8.43 -14.46
C GLY A 262 9.99 8.50 -15.39
N ASN A 263 10.26 8.33 -16.68
CA ASN A 263 9.22 8.46 -17.70
C ASN A 263 8.34 7.21 -17.82
N ASP A 264 8.92 6.05 -17.57
CA ASP A 264 8.27 4.73 -17.75
C ASP A 264 8.06 3.96 -16.43
N GLY A 265 8.40 4.57 -15.29
CA GLY A 265 8.29 3.95 -13.99
C GLY A 265 9.44 3.00 -13.62
N LEU A 266 10.43 2.76 -14.48
CA LEU A 266 11.42 1.70 -14.30
C LEU A 266 12.84 2.17 -13.93
N ASP A 267 13.11 3.47 -13.85
CA ASP A 267 14.45 4.01 -13.59
C ASP A 267 15.13 3.38 -12.36
N ILE A 268 14.40 3.24 -11.26
CA ILE A 268 14.93 2.66 -10.02
C ILE A 268 15.08 1.15 -10.16
N THR A 269 14.12 0.47 -10.78
CA THR A 269 14.17 -0.99 -11.03
C THR A 269 15.39 -1.38 -11.87
N HIS A 270 15.70 -0.62 -12.92
CA HIS A 270 16.90 -0.86 -13.75
C HIS A 270 18.20 -0.76 -12.93
N ARG A 271 18.29 0.20 -12.04
CA ARG A 271 19.44 0.36 -11.14
C ARG A 271 19.56 -0.80 -10.16
N ILE A 272 18.43 -1.24 -9.60
CA ILE A 272 18.39 -2.39 -8.70
C ILE A 272 18.87 -3.65 -9.40
N LEU A 273 18.31 -4.01 -10.58
CA LEU A 273 18.67 -5.20 -11.33
C LEU A 273 20.15 -5.23 -11.72
N LYS A 274 20.73 -4.09 -12.06
CA LYS A 274 22.15 -3.96 -12.40
C LYS A 274 23.09 -4.23 -11.23
N GLU A 275 22.69 -3.90 -10.02
CA GLU A 275 23.54 -3.98 -8.82
C GLU A 275 23.26 -5.22 -7.96
N ALA A 276 22.02 -5.72 -7.96
CA ALA A 276 21.58 -6.86 -7.14
C ALA A 276 22.50 -8.10 -7.21
N PRO A 277 23.06 -8.51 -8.39
CA PRO A 277 23.95 -9.67 -8.45
C PRO A 277 25.18 -9.60 -7.57
N LYS A 278 25.66 -8.37 -7.27
CA LYS A 278 26.84 -8.15 -6.41
C LYS A 278 26.49 -8.26 -4.92
N HIS A 279 25.21 -8.09 -4.62
CA HIS A 279 24.66 -8.08 -3.26
C HIS A 279 23.81 -9.32 -2.93
N LEU A 280 23.72 -10.29 -3.83
CA LEU A 280 23.13 -11.59 -3.58
C LEU A 280 24.20 -12.65 -3.29
N ASN A 281 23.93 -13.51 -2.32
CA ASN A 281 24.67 -14.74 -2.10
C ASN A 281 24.46 -15.71 -3.26
N GLU A 282 25.28 -16.73 -3.37
CA GLU A 282 25.07 -17.85 -4.29
C GLU A 282 23.75 -18.54 -3.92
N GLY A 283 22.84 -18.76 -4.91
CA GLY A 283 21.50 -19.25 -4.64
C GLY A 283 20.54 -18.23 -4.00
N GLY A 284 20.96 -16.96 -3.86
CA GLY A 284 20.11 -15.91 -3.34
C GLY A 284 19.11 -15.39 -4.36
N HIS A 285 18.04 -14.74 -3.88
CA HIS A 285 16.91 -14.32 -4.69
C HIS A 285 16.50 -12.88 -4.46
N ILE A 286 15.81 -12.30 -5.43
CA ILE A 286 15.15 -10.99 -5.32
C ILE A 286 13.67 -11.11 -5.68
N ILE A 287 12.82 -10.45 -4.87
CA ILE A 287 11.42 -10.16 -5.19
C ILE A 287 11.25 -8.64 -5.35
N CYS A 288 10.62 -8.23 -6.43
CA CYS A 288 10.47 -6.80 -6.75
C CYS A 288 9.07 -6.51 -7.31
N GLU A 289 8.41 -5.52 -6.74
CA GLU A 289 7.15 -4.97 -7.25
C GLU A 289 7.45 -3.81 -8.23
N ILE A 290 6.76 -3.79 -9.38
CA ILE A 290 6.97 -2.78 -10.44
C ILE A 290 5.67 -2.21 -11.00
N GLY A 291 4.51 -2.53 -10.41
CA GLY A 291 3.22 -2.12 -10.95
C GLY A 291 3.02 -2.58 -12.39
N TYR A 292 2.52 -1.72 -13.25
CA TYR A 292 2.16 -2.07 -14.64
C TYR A 292 3.33 -2.09 -15.64
N GLY A 293 4.58 -2.10 -15.17
CA GLY A 293 5.79 -2.00 -16.02
C GLY A 293 6.24 -3.30 -16.71
N ARG A 294 5.51 -4.42 -16.61
CA ARG A 294 5.92 -5.76 -17.07
C ARG A 294 6.42 -5.77 -18.52
N ASP A 295 5.59 -5.34 -19.48
CA ASP A 295 5.92 -5.42 -20.90
C ASP A 295 7.18 -4.61 -21.25
N LEU A 296 7.36 -3.46 -20.60
CA LEU A 296 8.52 -2.59 -20.76
C LEU A 296 9.78 -3.23 -20.17
N LEU A 297 9.65 -3.86 -19.00
CA LEU A 297 10.76 -4.55 -18.35
C LEU A 297 11.21 -5.77 -19.14
N GLU A 298 10.28 -6.63 -19.61
CA GLU A 298 10.60 -7.78 -20.45
C GLU A 298 11.27 -7.36 -21.78
N ALA A 299 10.82 -6.26 -22.38
CA ALA A 299 11.44 -5.72 -23.59
C ALA A 299 12.86 -5.19 -23.34
N ALA A 300 13.14 -4.64 -22.15
CA ALA A 300 14.48 -4.17 -21.77
C ALA A 300 15.45 -5.29 -21.42
N TYR A 301 14.94 -6.45 -20.98
CA TYR A 301 15.72 -7.62 -20.56
C TYR A 301 15.25 -8.91 -21.25
N PRO A 302 15.36 -9.02 -22.60
CA PRO A 302 14.78 -10.12 -23.36
C PRO A 302 15.38 -11.50 -23.07
N GLU A 303 16.60 -11.55 -22.51
CA GLU A 303 17.29 -12.80 -22.13
C GLU A 303 17.00 -13.22 -20.68
N THR A 304 16.32 -12.39 -19.89
CA THR A 304 16.03 -12.68 -18.48
C THR A 304 14.68 -13.39 -18.36
N ALA A 305 14.68 -14.60 -17.82
CA ALA A 305 13.46 -15.36 -17.57
C ALA A 305 12.83 -14.94 -16.23
N PHE A 306 12.02 -13.88 -16.26
CA PHE A 306 11.28 -13.42 -15.08
C PHE A 306 10.24 -14.46 -14.65
N LEU A 307 10.20 -14.80 -13.37
CA LEU A 307 9.06 -15.51 -12.78
C LEU A 307 8.09 -14.46 -12.22
N TRP A 308 6.98 -14.27 -12.89
CA TRP A 308 5.92 -13.38 -12.43
C TRP A 308 5.04 -14.07 -11.40
N LEU A 309 4.75 -13.35 -10.33
CA LEU A 309 3.95 -13.83 -9.22
C LEU A 309 2.64 -13.03 -9.16
N ASP A 310 1.53 -13.73 -9.04
CA ASP A 310 0.19 -13.15 -9.01
C ASP A 310 -0.40 -13.26 -7.61
N THR A 311 -1.27 -12.32 -7.24
CA THR A 311 -2.10 -12.37 -6.04
C THR A 311 -3.58 -12.31 -6.44
N GLU A 312 -4.50 -12.43 -5.49
CA GLU A 312 -5.92 -12.22 -5.77
C GLU A 312 -6.23 -10.82 -6.36
N ASN A 313 -5.34 -9.85 -6.13
CA ASN A 313 -5.55 -8.45 -6.48
C ASN A 313 -4.51 -7.88 -7.45
N SER A 314 -3.55 -8.68 -7.92
CA SER A 314 -2.52 -8.26 -8.90
C SER A 314 -2.19 -9.38 -9.87
N GLU A 315 -1.87 -9.02 -11.12
CA GLU A 315 -1.44 -9.93 -12.17
C GLU A 315 -0.22 -9.35 -12.88
N GLY A 316 0.96 -10.01 -12.70
CA GLY A 316 2.20 -9.61 -13.35
C GLY A 316 2.83 -8.30 -12.85
N GLU A 317 2.52 -7.88 -11.63
CA GLU A 317 3.07 -6.67 -11.02
C GLU A 317 4.29 -6.93 -10.12
N VAL A 318 4.56 -8.20 -9.80
CA VAL A 318 5.68 -8.63 -8.95
C VAL A 318 6.47 -9.70 -9.65
N PHE A 319 7.80 -9.58 -9.68
CA PHE A 319 8.66 -10.61 -10.20
C PHE A 319 9.59 -11.19 -9.14
N TRP A 320 10.01 -12.43 -9.41
CA TRP A 320 11.04 -13.16 -8.68
C TRP A 320 12.17 -13.54 -9.62
N LEU A 321 13.43 -13.36 -9.19
CA LEU A 321 14.62 -13.80 -9.91
C LEU A 321 15.63 -14.39 -8.94
N SER A 322 16.35 -15.40 -9.37
CA SER A 322 17.57 -15.84 -8.71
C SER A 322 18.76 -14.95 -9.11
N ARG A 323 19.81 -14.97 -8.32
CA ARG A 323 21.08 -14.31 -8.67
C ARG A 323 21.61 -14.77 -10.03
N GLU A 324 21.49 -16.05 -10.34
CA GLU A 324 21.99 -16.70 -11.56
C GLU A 324 21.26 -16.22 -12.82
N GLN A 325 19.99 -15.79 -12.68
CA GLN A 325 19.20 -15.20 -13.77
C GLN A 325 19.55 -13.71 -14.03
N LEU A 326 20.25 -13.08 -13.11
CA LEU A 326 20.66 -11.67 -13.18
C LEU A 326 22.07 -11.47 -13.76
N VAL A 327 22.85 -12.54 -13.95
CA VAL A 327 24.27 -12.50 -14.37
C VAL A 327 24.45 -12.73 -15.86
#